data_1a010f136a7e1491c327eae2e0f58607
#
_entry.id   1a010f136a7e1491c327eae2e0f58607
#
_cell.length_a   1.000
_cell.length_b   1.000
_cell.length_c   1.000
_cell.angle_alpha   90.00
_cell.angle_beta   90.00
_cell.angle_gamma   90.00
#
_symmetry.space_group_name_H-M   'P 1'
#
loop_
_entity.id
_entity.type
_entity.pdbx_description
1 polymer ?
#
loop_
_entity_poly.entity_id
_entity_poly.type
_entity_poly.pdbx_seq_one_letter_code
_entity_poly.pdbx_strand_id
1 'polypeptide(L)'
;IKFEVHSGLGDFVSCDEMEFYQKNPDKKLDAQLLGVFTDITCTEVRDEATDAQINALPGYFANIAIQLKRNTYDEWEKSFRIQDYHPYSNVEEWAETLMTKRYSNLDNPTGIYVEAGDSVIVLVGDTHGQSLSIQCIGEEKSGDYVQTAASGETRFLEEGVNKLGFTQRGMLFLMYNTNLQDVNAKPVKIHIPLGSGYVSGFFDVKTDKTNDKYKELINKATYKYFCIRGERIMFYFHRDKMMQAVPYDILSAINLWDNIISWQQELMGIDDVRPSQVNNHLFAISPEGSYMWASDYRIGFVYTYLNNILLYDNVMAAKDNAWGPAHEIGHIHQRAINWPGSTESSNNLFSNYILFKLGKYCSRGSELSALAKARFVDKQAWWNMGSATHQNEDTEIHMRMNWQLWNYYHRCGYKTDFWQKLFKLLREDRIVESNPGAGQLHFAKMASKAANENLTEFFRMWGFLEPVNNVEIEQYGKWNYNVTPTIIAEAVSYMSQFPAPK
;
A
#
# COMPACT_ATOMS: atom_id res chain seq x y z
N ILE A 1 3.70 -34.51 -17.10
CA ILE A 1 3.64 -33.82 -15.79
C ILE A 1 2.29 -34.17 -15.19
N LYS A 2 2.27 -34.61 -13.93
CA LYS A 2 1.04 -34.92 -13.18
C LYS A 2 0.95 -33.95 -12.03
N PHE A 3 -0.19 -33.26 -11.90
CA PHE A 3 -0.52 -32.45 -10.74
C PHE A 3 -1.53 -33.19 -9.90
N GLU A 4 -1.28 -33.29 -8.61
CA GLU A 4 -2.21 -33.83 -7.65
C GLU A 4 -2.55 -32.74 -6.63
N VAL A 5 -3.81 -32.40 -6.50
CA VAL A 5 -4.30 -31.50 -5.46
C VAL A 5 -4.99 -32.37 -4.41
N HIS A 6 -4.47 -32.35 -3.17
CA HIS A 6 -4.95 -33.18 -2.10
C HIS A 6 -6.06 -32.50 -1.26
N SER A 7 -6.06 -31.19 -1.19
CA SER A 7 -7.11 -30.41 -0.52
C SER A 7 -7.09 -28.94 -0.96
N GLY A 8 -8.23 -28.30 -0.87
CA GLY A 8 -8.42 -26.86 -1.05
C GLY A 8 -9.32 -26.28 0.04
N LEU A 9 -9.28 -24.99 0.23
CA LEU A 9 -10.14 -24.33 1.21
C LEU A 9 -11.63 -24.49 0.79
N GLY A 10 -12.46 -25.08 1.66
CA GLY A 10 -13.86 -25.34 1.36
C GLY A 10 -14.12 -26.41 0.29
N ASP A 11 -13.19 -27.36 0.13
CA ASP A 11 -13.23 -28.41 -0.89
C ASP A 11 -13.26 -27.91 -2.34
N PHE A 12 -12.79 -26.68 -2.53
CA PHE A 12 -12.75 -26.04 -3.86
C PHE A 12 -11.32 -25.73 -4.29
N VAL A 13 -11.01 -26.02 -5.54
CA VAL A 13 -9.76 -25.65 -6.20
C VAL A 13 -10.11 -24.99 -7.53
N SER A 14 -9.68 -23.76 -7.74
CA SER A 14 -9.76 -23.09 -9.02
C SER A 14 -8.35 -22.85 -9.58
N CYS A 15 -8.22 -22.97 -10.88
CA CYS A 15 -7.03 -22.61 -11.61
C CYS A 15 -7.48 -21.88 -12.88
N ASP A 16 -7.22 -20.58 -12.94
CA ASP A 16 -7.64 -19.76 -14.09
C ASP A 16 -6.72 -19.93 -15.27
N GLU A 17 -5.42 -20.14 -15.01
CA GLU A 17 -4.42 -20.36 -16.04
C GLU A 17 -3.28 -21.25 -15.51
N MET A 18 -2.77 -22.12 -16.36
CA MET A 18 -1.61 -22.96 -16.05
C MET A 18 -0.63 -22.92 -17.21
N GLU A 19 0.51 -22.29 -16.98
CA GLU A 19 1.59 -22.23 -17.96
C GLU A 19 2.70 -23.23 -17.63
N PHE A 20 3.22 -23.91 -18.64
CA PHE A 20 4.32 -24.84 -18.50
C PHE A 20 5.54 -24.29 -19.21
N TYR A 21 6.60 -24.10 -18.45
CA TYR A 21 7.88 -23.68 -18.97
C TYR A 21 8.87 -24.85 -18.91
N GLN A 22 9.53 -25.11 -20.02
CA GLN A 22 10.66 -26.02 -20.02
C GLN A 22 11.90 -25.24 -19.60
N LYS A 23 12.52 -25.62 -18.49
CA LYS A 23 13.82 -25.09 -18.09
C LYS A 23 14.79 -25.33 -19.25
N ASN A 24 15.44 -24.29 -19.75
CA ASN A 24 16.42 -24.41 -20.81
C ASN A 24 17.59 -25.30 -20.32
N PRO A 25 17.76 -26.53 -20.81
CA PRO A 25 18.81 -27.40 -20.35
C PRO A 25 20.19 -27.02 -20.90
N ASP A 26 20.24 -26.15 -21.92
CA ASP A 26 21.48 -25.75 -22.58
C ASP A 26 22.04 -24.47 -22.00
N LYS A 27 22.85 -24.62 -20.94
CA LYS A 27 23.61 -23.52 -20.34
C LYS A 27 24.87 -23.11 -21.12
N LYS A 28 24.93 -23.42 -22.42
CA LYS A 28 26.08 -23.09 -23.27
C LYS A 28 26.32 -21.60 -23.37
N LEU A 29 25.26 -20.79 -23.44
CA LEU A 29 25.36 -19.34 -23.42
C LEU A 29 25.91 -18.85 -22.07
N ASP A 30 25.39 -19.35 -20.96
CA ASP A 30 25.87 -18.97 -19.62
C ASP A 30 27.37 -19.23 -19.49
N ALA A 31 27.85 -20.41 -19.94
CA ALA A 31 29.28 -20.74 -19.91
C ALA A 31 30.13 -19.79 -20.79
N GLN A 32 29.61 -19.36 -21.97
CA GLN A 32 30.28 -18.39 -22.81
C GLN A 32 30.35 -17.01 -22.15
N LEU A 33 29.25 -16.56 -21.50
CA LEU A 33 29.20 -15.29 -20.79
C LEU A 33 30.18 -15.28 -19.62
N LEU A 34 30.18 -16.33 -18.79
CA LEU A 34 31.10 -16.48 -17.66
C LEU A 34 32.58 -16.61 -18.05
N GLY A 35 32.86 -16.98 -19.31
CA GLY A 35 34.21 -16.94 -19.88
C GLY A 35 34.72 -15.51 -20.16
N VAL A 36 33.83 -14.52 -20.24
CA VAL A 36 34.16 -13.12 -20.53
C VAL A 36 33.83 -12.19 -19.37
N PHE A 37 32.72 -12.41 -18.68
CA PHE A 37 32.27 -11.58 -17.57
C PHE A 37 32.59 -12.20 -16.22
N THR A 38 32.67 -11.36 -15.18
CA THR A 38 32.95 -11.82 -13.80
C THR A 38 31.78 -12.62 -13.22
N ASP A 39 30.54 -12.28 -13.60
CA ASP A 39 29.32 -12.99 -13.24
C ASP A 39 28.28 -13.00 -14.38
N ILE A 40 27.20 -13.73 -14.20
CA ILE A 40 26.16 -13.92 -15.21
C ILE A 40 25.33 -12.63 -15.48
N THR A 41 25.41 -11.62 -14.62
CA THR A 41 24.76 -10.33 -14.87
C THR A 41 25.48 -9.47 -15.89
N CYS A 42 26.66 -9.88 -16.34
CA CYS A 42 27.46 -9.21 -17.37
C CYS A 42 27.70 -7.72 -17.07
N THR A 43 27.99 -7.40 -15.79
CA THR A 43 28.21 -6.00 -15.35
C THR A 43 29.66 -5.61 -15.34
N GLU A 44 30.60 -6.58 -15.39
CA GLU A 44 32.03 -6.38 -15.37
C GLU A 44 32.72 -7.41 -16.26
N VAL A 45 33.68 -6.96 -17.08
CA VAL A 45 34.48 -7.83 -17.94
C VAL A 45 35.73 -8.29 -17.17
N ARG A 46 36.07 -9.57 -17.27
CA ARG A 46 37.29 -10.13 -16.68
C ARG A 46 38.54 -9.47 -17.28
N ASP A 47 39.51 -9.18 -16.45
CA ASP A 47 40.79 -8.57 -16.89
C ASP A 47 41.50 -9.40 -17.95
N GLU A 48 41.42 -10.74 -17.81
CA GLU A 48 42.01 -11.71 -18.73
C GLU A 48 41.23 -11.96 -20.03
N ALA A 49 40.00 -11.37 -20.16
CA ALA A 49 39.16 -11.58 -21.32
C ALA A 49 39.79 -10.96 -22.58
N THR A 50 40.09 -11.82 -23.57
CA THR A 50 40.67 -11.41 -24.85
C THR A 50 39.59 -10.89 -25.81
N ASP A 51 40.02 -10.04 -26.75
CA ASP A 51 39.12 -9.55 -27.80
C ASP A 51 38.56 -10.68 -28.68
N ALA A 52 39.28 -11.78 -28.83
CA ALA A 52 38.80 -12.98 -29.53
C ALA A 52 37.66 -13.64 -28.80
N GLN A 53 37.73 -13.76 -27.46
CA GLN A 53 36.64 -14.31 -26.63
C GLN A 53 35.41 -13.38 -26.64
N ILE A 54 35.61 -12.07 -26.54
CA ILE A 54 34.53 -11.07 -26.61
C ILE A 54 33.83 -11.16 -27.97
N ASN A 55 34.57 -11.19 -29.08
CA ASN A 55 34.02 -11.26 -30.43
C ASN A 55 33.34 -12.60 -30.73
N ALA A 56 33.61 -13.64 -29.97
CA ALA A 56 32.96 -14.96 -30.10
C ALA A 56 31.58 -15.01 -29.41
N LEU A 57 31.26 -14.04 -28.55
CA LEU A 57 29.92 -13.91 -27.96
C LEU A 57 28.87 -13.55 -29.01
N PRO A 58 27.60 -13.88 -28.80
CA PRO A 58 26.51 -13.27 -29.58
C PRO A 58 26.64 -11.75 -29.59
N GLY A 59 26.40 -11.13 -30.74
CA GLY A 59 26.70 -9.70 -30.96
C GLY A 59 26.14 -8.73 -29.92
N TYR A 60 24.97 -9.06 -29.35
CA TYR A 60 24.36 -8.30 -28.25
C TYR A 60 25.27 -8.25 -27.00
N PHE A 61 25.74 -9.42 -26.54
CA PHE A 61 26.62 -9.51 -25.36
C PHE A 61 28.05 -9.03 -25.64
N ALA A 62 28.54 -9.24 -26.86
CA ALA A 62 29.83 -8.70 -27.29
C ALA A 62 29.82 -7.15 -27.19
N ASN A 63 28.74 -6.52 -27.59
CA ASN A 63 28.57 -5.07 -27.50
C ASN A 63 28.60 -4.57 -26.05
N ILE A 64 27.93 -5.28 -25.12
CA ILE A 64 27.99 -4.97 -23.68
C ILE A 64 29.43 -5.04 -23.17
N ALA A 65 30.14 -6.13 -23.48
CA ALA A 65 31.52 -6.29 -23.06
C ALA A 65 32.45 -5.19 -23.61
N ILE A 66 32.27 -4.81 -24.88
CA ILE A 66 33.06 -3.73 -25.52
C ILE A 66 32.79 -2.39 -24.82
N GLN A 67 31.54 -2.07 -24.56
CA GLN A 67 31.19 -0.80 -23.89
C GLN A 67 31.74 -0.74 -22.46
N LEU A 68 31.64 -1.82 -21.69
CA LEU A 68 32.21 -1.90 -20.35
C LEU A 68 33.74 -1.77 -20.39
N LYS A 69 34.40 -2.54 -21.26
CA LYS A 69 35.87 -2.52 -21.41
C LYS A 69 36.42 -1.14 -21.83
N ARG A 70 35.66 -0.42 -22.65
CA ARG A 70 36.01 0.94 -23.13
C ARG A 70 35.51 2.06 -22.22
N ASN A 71 34.77 1.73 -21.14
CA ASN A 71 34.10 2.69 -20.26
C ASN A 71 33.21 3.69 -21.04
N THR A 72 32.46 3.18 -22.01
CA THR A 72 31.52 3.96 -22.85
C THR A 72 30.08 3.65 -22.56
N TYR A 73 29.82 2.83 -21.53
CA TYR A 73 28.44 2.59 -21.03
C TYR A 73 27.95 3.90 -20.38
N ASP A 74 26.88 4.47 -20.88
CA ASP A 74 26.35 5.73 -20.37
C ASP A 74 25.98 5.63 -18.89
N GLU A 75 26.46 6.54 -18.06
CA GLU A 75 26.28 6.48 -16.59
C GLU A 75 24.82 6.66 -16.17
N TRP A 76 24.03 7.45 -16.91
CA TRP A 76 22.59 7.56 -16.67
C TRP A 76 21.89 6.23 -16.93
N GLU A 77 22.15 5.63 -18.08
CA GLU A 77 21.62 4.31 -18.43
C GLU A 77 22.04 3.27 -17.40
N LYS A 78 23.34 3.21 -17.08
CA LYS A 78 23.94 2.24 -16.16
C LYS A 78 23.30 2.30 -14.77
N SER A 79 23.02 3.51 -14.25
CA SER A 79 22.49 3.70 -12.90
C SER A 79 21.10 3.09 -12.68
N PHE A 80 20.31 2.90 -13.75
CA PHE A 80 19.00 2.24 -13.69
C PHE A 80 19.01 0.82 -14.25
N ARG A 81 19.94 0.50 -15.14
CA ARG A 81 20.02 -0.82 -15.76
C ARG A 81 20.70 -1.86 -14.88
N ILE A 82 21.60 -1.46 -14.00
CA ILE A 82 22.32 -2.33 -13.09
C ILE A 82 21.97 -1.95 -11.66
N GLN A 83 21.21 -2.78 -10.98
CA GLN A 83 20.76 -2.52 -9.61
C GLN A 83 20.79 -3.79 -8.76
N ASP A 84 21.02 -3.62 -7.45
CA ASP A 84 20.80 -4.65 -6.44
C ASP A 84 19.40 -4.44 -5.84
N TYR A 85 18.51 -5.41 -6.06
CA TYR A 85 17.15 -5.36 -5.59
C TYR A 85 17.00 -6.05 -4.25
N HIS A 86 16.45 -5.32 -3.28
CA HIS A 86 16.24 -5.80 -1.93
C HIS A 86 14.89 -6.53 -1.79
N PRO A 87 14.83 -7.53 -0.88
CA PRO A 87 13.58 -8.19 -0.55
C PRO A 87 12.64 -7.28 0.24
N TYR A 88 11.34 -7.49 0.03
CA TYR A 88 10.25 -6.88 0.78
C TYR A 88 9.35 -7.96 1.38
N SER A 89 8.56 -7.60 2.38
CA SER A 89 7.72 -8.55 3.10
C SER A 89 6.61 -9.12 2.23
N ASN A 90 6.09 -10.29 2.60
CA ASN A 90 4.88 -10.84 2.04
C ASN A 90 3.67 -10.01 2.52
N VAL A 91 3.06 -9.28 1.59
CA VAL A 91 1.98 -8.33 1.91
C VAL A 91 0.68 -9.00 2.36
N GLU A 92 0.38 -10.20 1.89
CA GLU A 92 -0.82 -10.95 2.28
C GLU A 92 -0.73 -11.40 3.74
N GLU A 93 0.42 -11.96 4.13
CA GLU A 93 0.69 -12.39 5.50
C GLU A 93 0.57 -11.21 6.48
N TRP A 94 1.12 -10.05 6.10
CA TRP A 94 1.05 -8.86 6.93
C TRP A 94 -0.34 -8.26 7.02
N ALA A 95 -1.07 -8.21 5.93
CA ALA A 95 -2.45 -7.74 5.93
C ALA A 95 -3.31 -8.55 6.91
N GLU A 96 -3.14 -9.86 6.93
CA GLU A 96 -3.84 -10.74 7.89
C GLU A 96 -3.35 -10.53 9.33
N THR A 97 -2.04 -10.48 9.54
CA THR A 97 -1.46 -10.32 10.89
C THR A 97 -1.86 -8.99 11.52
N LEU A 98 -1.79 -7.90 10.77
CA LEU A 98 -2.04 -6.55 11.26
C LEU A 98 -3.51 -6.11 11.16
N MET A 99 -4.36 -6.92 10.54
CA MET A 99 -5.74 -6.55 10.20
C MET A 99 -5.80 -5.23 9.45
N THR A 100 -5.04 -5.16 8.36
CA THR A 100 -5.08 -4.06 7.38
C THR A 100 -5.57 -4.60 6.04
N LYS A 101 -5.81 -3.73 5.05
CA LYS A 101 -5.70 -4.15 3.65
C LYS A 101 -4.23 -4.38 3.33
N ARG A 102 -3.95 -5.14 2.28
CA ARG A 102 -2.57 -5.37 1.86
C ARG A 102 -1.92 -4.07 1.34
N TYR A 103 -0.63 -3.98 1.54
CA TYR A 103 0.19 -2.97 0.87
C TYR A 103 0.58 -3.46 -0.53
N SER A 104 1.35 -2.67 -1.25
CA SER A 104 1.79 -3.03 -2.59
C SER A 104 2.95 -4.01 -2.60
N ASN A 105 3.02 -4.83 -3.65
CA ASN A 105 4.22 -5.59 -4.03
C ASN A 105 5.14 -4.82 -5.00
N LEU A 106 4.77 -3.58 -5.36
CA LEU A 106 5.50 -2.75 -6.33
C LEU A 106 6.61 -1.92 -5.68
N ASP A 107 7.31 -2.52 -4.73
CA ASP A 107 8.32 -1.83 -3.90
C ASP A 107 9.61 -1.49 -4.64
N ASN A 108 9.92 -2.23 -5.72
CA ASN A 108 11.15 -2.13 -6.48
C ASN A 108 10.91 -1.60 -7.90
N PRO A 109 10.78 -0.28 -8.11
CA PRO A 109 10.76 0.30 -9.44
C PRO A 109 12.12 0.09 -10.12
N THR A 110 12.10 -0.24 -11.42
CA THR A 110 13.35 -0.36 -12.18
C THR A 110 13.81 0.97 -12.78
N GLY A 111 12.87 1.90 -12.97
CA GLY A 111 13.10 3.12 -13.75
C GLY A 111 13.17 2.87 -15.27
N ILE A 112 12.76 1.68 -15.72
CA ILE A 112 12.76 1.27 -17.13
C ILE A 112 11.33 0.98 -17.55
N TYR A 113 10.92 1.51 -18.71
CA TYR A 113 9.63 1.18 -19.33
C TYR A 113 9.84 0.45 -20.65
N VAL A 114 8.80 -0.22 -21.11
CA VAL A 114 8.77 -0.97 -22.38
C VAL A 114 7.64 -0.45 -23.25
N GLU A 115 7.80 -0.61 -24.57
CA GLU A 115 6.72 -0.43 -25.52
C GLU A 115 5.99 -1.76 -25.77
N ALA A 116 4.76 -1.65 -26.26
CA ALA A 116 3.98 -2.85 -26.62
C ALA A 116 4.68 -3.63 -27.72
N GLY A 117 4.93 -4.92 -27.51
CA GLY A 117 5.65 -5.79 -28.43
C GLY A 117 7.15 -5.86 -28.18
N ASP A 118 7.69 -5.11 -27.22
CA ASP A 118 9.12 -5.18 -26.92
C ASP A 118 9.53 -6.55 -26.35
N SER A 119 10.75 -6.94 -26.72
CA SER A 119 11.46 -8.08 -26.15
C SER A 119 12.61 -7.58 -25.32
N VAL A 120 12.62 -7.94 -24.03
CA VAL A 120 13.56 -7.45 -23.03
C VAL A 120 14.47 -8.59 -22.58
N ILE A 121 15.77 -8.35 -22.52
CA ILE A 121 16.72 -9.22 -21.85
C ILE A 121 16.86 -8.77 -20.40
N VAL A 122 16.77 -9.71 -19.47
CA VAL A 122 17.00 -9.50 -18.04
C VAL A 122 18.03 -10.51 -17.56
N LEU A 123 19.15 -10.03 -17.10
CA LEU A 123 20.23 -10.86 -16.55
C LEU A 123 20.11 -10.85 -15.04
N VAL A 124 19.91 -12.02 -14.46
CA VAL A 124 19.64 -12.21 -13.03
C VAL A 124 20.81 -12.94 -12.38
N GLY A 125 21.36 -12.35 -11.34
CA GLY A 125 22.40 -12.95 -10.54
C GLY A 125 21.88 -14.07 -9.64
N ASP A 126 22.68 -14.43 -8.62
CA ASP A 126 22.29 -15.43 -7.61
C ASP A 126 21.02 -14.99 -6.90
N THR A 127 19.96 -15.75 -7.05
CA THR A 127 18.65 -15.50 -6.39
C THR A 127 18.63 -15.98 -4.95
N HIS A 128 19.69 -16.65 -4.48
CA HIS A 128 19.75 -17.30 -3.16
C HIS A 128 18.57 -18.28 -2.92
N GLY A 129 18.03 -18.84 -4.02
CA GLY A 129 16.87 -19.74 -3.98
C GLY A 129 15.52 -19.03 -3.79
N GLN A 130 15.49 -17.70 -3.85
CA GLN A 130 14.26 -16.90 -3.77
C GLN A 130 13.56 -16.81 -5.13
N SER A 131 12.24 -16.63 -5.08
CA SER A 131 11.42 -16.43 -6.28
C SER A 131 11.34 -14.94 -6.62
N LEU A 132 11.65 -14.60 -7.87
CA LEU A 132 11.54 -13.24 -8.38
C LEU A 132 10.65 -13.22 -9.63
N SER A 133 9.99 -12.10 -9.82
CA SER A 133 9.28 -11.82 -11.08
C SER A 133 9.42 -10.33 -11.44
N ILE A 134 9.13 -10.00 -12.68
CA ILE A 134 9.05 -8.63 -13.16
C ILE A 134 7.64 -8.36 -13.68
N GLN A 135 7.07 -7.24 -13.27
CA GLN A 135 5.73 -6.84 -13.66
C GLN A 135 5.79 -5.55 -14.49
N CYS A 136 5.13 -5.57 -15.65
CA CYS A 136 4.90 -4.40 -16.47
C CYS A 136 3.58 -3.76 -16.05
N ILE A 137 3.62 -2.54 -15.52
CA ILE A 137 2.43 -1.78 -15.15
C ILE A 137 2.03 -0.89 -16.32
N GLY A 138 0.89 -1.23 -16.95
CA GLY A 138 0.38 -0.50 -18.11
C GLY A 138 -0.08 0.92 -17.81
N GLU A 139 -0.29 1.68 -18.87
CA GLU A 139 -0.85 3.03 -18.76
C GLU A 139 -2.34 2.96 -18.46
N GLU A 140 -2.81 3.94 -17.69
CA GLU A 140 -4.23 4.15 -17.43
C GLU A 140 -4.96 4.44 -18.75
N LYS A 141 -6.07 3.76 -18.97
CA LYS A 141 -6.99 4.10 -20.05
C LYS A 141 -7.84 5.29 -19.59
N SER A 142 -8.08 6.23 -20.48
CA SER A 142 -8.93 7.41 -20.19
C SER A 142 -10.26 6.99 -19.59
N GLY A 143 -10.60 7.54 -18.43
CA GLY A 143 -11.83 7.25 -17.70
C GLY A 143 -11.82 5.96 -16.86
N ASP A 144 -10.74 5.17 -16.90
CA ASP A 144 -10.62 3.95 -16.12
C ASP A 144 -9.56 4.10 -15.01
N TYR A 145 -9.99 4.53 -13.85
CA TYR A 145 -9.12 4.74 -12.69
C TYR A 145 -8.70 3.44 -11.98
N VAL A 146 -9.32 2.31 -12.31
CA VAL A 146 -9.12 1.03 -11.61
C VAL A 146 -7.99 0.20 -12.23
N GLN A 147 -7.75 0.33 -13.54
CA GLN A 147 -6.88 -0.59 -14.25
C GLN A 147 -5.39 -0.30 -14.13
N THR A 148 -4.99 0.95 -13.94
CA THR A 148 -3.57 1.27 -13.75
C THR A 148 -3.05 0.58 -12.51
N ALA A 149 -1.96 -0.14 -12.65
CA ALA A 149 -1.33 -0.97 -11.63
C ALA A 149 -2.10 -2.24 -11.19
N ALA A 150 -3.36 -2.43 -11.65
CA ALA A 150 -4.13 -3.66 -11.37
C ALA A 150 -3.97 -4.74 -12.45
N SER A 151 -3.66 -4.35 -13.68
CA SER A 151 -3.57 -5.24 -14.85
C SER A 151 -2.15 -5.33 -15.41
N GLY A 152 -1.17 -5.54 -14.52
CA GLY A 152 0.21 -5.71 -14.93
C GLY A 152 0.46 -7.10 -15.55
N GLU A 153 1.28 -7.13 -16.60
CA GLU A 153 1.82 -8.39 -17.12
C GLU A 153 3.00 -8.84 -16.25
N THR A 154 2.89 -10.02 -15.65
CA THR A 154 3.95 -10.59 -14.83
C THR A 154 4.74 -11.63 -15.60
N ARG A 155 6.06 -11.64 -15.43
CA ARG A 155 6.99 -12.66 -15.96
C ARG A 155 7.90 -13.12 -14.83
N PHE A 156 7.98 -14.44 -14.63
CA PHE A 156 8.90 -15.02 -13.65
C PHE A 156 10.34 -14.94 -14.15
N LEU A 157 11.26 -14.77 -13.21
CA LEU A 157 12.69 -14.67 -13.48
C LEU A 157 13.43 -15.89 -12.93
N GLU A 158 14.41 -16.37 -13.69
CA GLU A 158 15.38 -17.38 -13.27
C GLU A 158 16.79 -16.78 -13.27
N GLU A 159 17.70 -17.39 -12.53
CA GLU A 159 19.13 -17.02 -12.60
C GLU A 159 19.64 -17.13 -14.03
N GLY A 160 20.48 -16.18 -14.45
CA GLY A 160 21.07 -16.13 -15.78
C GLY A 160 20.26 -15.27 -16.74
N VAL A 161 20.19 -15.70 -18.00
CA VAL A 161 19.61 -14.93 -19.10
C VAL A 161 18.12 -15.20 -19.23
N ASN A 162 17.30 -14.17 -19.05
CA ASN A 162 15.87 -14.21 -19.30
C ASN A 162 15.55 -13.38 -20.56
N LYS A 163 14.73 -13.90 -21.46
CA LYS A 163 14.19 -13.17 -22.61
C LYS A 163 12.68 -13.08 -22.46
N LEU A 164 12.18 -11.87 -22.26
CA LEU A 164 10.78 -11.61 -21.90
C LEU A 164 10.10 -10.77 -22.98
N GLY A 165 8.85 -11.07 -23.28
CA GLY A 165 8.01 -10.24 -24.15
C GLY A 165 6.90 -9.56 -23.33
N PHE A 166 6.55 -8.33 -23.72
CA PHE A 166 5.45 -7.57 -23.14
C PHE A 166 4.48 -7.12 -24.22
N THR A 167 3.17 -7.23 -23.96
CA THR A 167 2.12 -6.89 -24.93
C THR A 167 1.58 -5.48 -24.73
N GLN A 168 1.90 -4.86 -23.61
CA GLN A 168 1.49 -3.49 -23.28
C GLN A 168 2.68 -2.58 -23.03
N ARG A 169 2.49 -1.29 -23.27
CA ARG A 169 3.42 -0.25 -22.86
C ARG A 169 3.30 -0.03 -21.35
N GLY A 170 4.43 -0.03 -20.62
CA GLY A 170 4.38 0.12 -19.17
C GLY A 170 5.73 0.21 -18.50
N MET A 171 5.72 0.68 -17.24
CA MET A 171 6.87 0.70 -16.35
C MET A 171 7.11 -0.68 -15.76
N LEU A 172 8.37 -1.09 -15.69
CA LEU A 172 8.77 -2.35 -15.09
C LEU A 172 9.03 -2.19 -13.59
N PHE A 173 8.47 -3.12 -12.81
CA PHE A 173 8.73 -3.28 -11.39
C PHE A 173 9.24 -4.69 -11.12
N LEU A 174 10.29 -4.79 -10.31
CA LEU A 174 10.76 -6.08 -9.84
C LEU A 174 9.98 -6.50 -8.59
N MET A 175 9.39 -7.68 -8.64
CA MET A 175 8.64 -8.27 -7.55
C MET A 175 9.56 -9.22 -6.79
N TYR A 176 9.95 -8.83 -5.57
CA TYR A 176 10.77 -9.63 -4.68
C TYR A 176 10.19 -9.56 -3.27
N ASN A 177 9.16 -10.39 -3.02
CA ASN A 177 8.44 -10.42 -1.75
C ASN A 177 8.64 -11.79 -1.10
N THR A 178 9.16 -11.81 0.12
CA THR A 178 9.53 -13.02 0.83
C THR A 178 9.48 -12.82 2.35
N ASN A 179 9.71 -13.90 3.10
CA ASN A 179 9.90 -13.81 4.53
C ASN A 179 11.25 -13.14 4.84
N LEU A 180 11.24 -11.95 5.43
CA LEU A 180 12.45 -11.20 5.76
C LEU A 180 13.27 -11.83 6.88
N GLN A 181 12.77 -12.85 7.59
CA GLN A 181 13.53 -13.63 8.57
C GLN A 181 14.32 -14.78 7.92
N ASP A 182 14.10 -15.05 6.63
CA ASP A 182 14.90 -16.01 5.89
C ASP A 182 16.33 -15.45 5.70
N VAL A 183 17.33 -16.23 6.10
CA VAL A 183 18.75 -15.87 5.92
C VAL A 183 19.16 -15.73 4.44
N ASN A 184 18.36 -16.27 3.53
CA ASN A 184 18.53 -16.20 2.09
C ASN A 184 17.79 -14.99 1.46
N ALA A 185 17.05 -14.22 2.25
CA ALA A 185 16.44 -12.97 1.81
C ALA A 185 17.51 -11.88 1.64
N LYS A 186 18.32 -11.99 0.60
CA LYS A 186 19.47 -11.13 0.31
C LYS A 186 19.22 -10.33 -0.97
N PRO A 187 19.90 -9.19 -1.15
CA PRO A 187 19.81 -8.44 -2.42
C PRO A 187 20.21 -9.32 -3.62
N VAL A 188 19.48 -9.15 -4.72
CA VAL A 188 19.76 -9.83 -5.99
C VAL A 188 20.16 -8.80 -7.02
N LYS A 189 21.36 -8.97 -7.61
CA LYS A 189 21.82 -8.12 -8.70
C LYS A 189 21.08 -8.46 -9.98
N ILE A 190 20.54 -7.44 -10.63
CA ILE A 190 19.86 -7.56 -11.94
C ILE A 190 20.42 -6.51 -12.90
N HIS A 191 20.64 -6.95 -14.12
CA HIS A 191 21.03 -6.09 -15.23
C HIS A 191 20.00 -6.21 -16.36
N ILE A 192 19.36 -5.11 -16.73
CA ILE A 192 18.50 -4.98 -17.90
C ILE A 192 19.29 -4.20 -18.96
N PRO A 193 20.02 -4.87 -19.85
CA PRO A 193 21.05 -4.20 -20.68
C PRO A 193 20.47 -3.23 -21.71
N LEU A 194 21.35 -2.42 -22.28
CA LEU A 194 21.03 -1.51 -23.40
C LEU A 194 20.30 -2.26 -24.55
N GLY A 195 19.28 -1.60 -25.10
CA GLY A 195 18.39 -2.22 -26.09
C GLY A 195 17.25 -3.06 -25.48
N SER A 196 17.17 -3.15 -24.15
CA SER A 196 16.10 -3.78 -23.42
C SER A 196 15.30 -2.71 -22.67
N GLY A 197 14.19 -2.26 -23.26
CA GLY A 197 13.39 -1.14 -22.74
C GLY A 197 14.14 0.21 -22.71
N TYR A 198 13.50 1.21 -22.15
CA TYR A 198 13.93 2.61 -22.17
C TYR A 198 14.06 3.15 -20.74
N VAL A 199 15.17 3.77 -20.41
CA VAL A 199 15.38 4.38 -19.10
C VAL A 199 14.60 5.68 -18.99
N SER A 200 13.75 5.76 -17.96
CA SER A 200 13.05 6.97 -17.51
C SER A 200 13.53 7.44 -16.14
N GLY A 201 14.10 6.53 -15.36
CA GLY A 201 14.53 6.79 -13.99
C GLY A 201 13.38 6.87 -12.99
N PHE A 202 13.75 7.00 -11.74
CA PHE A 202 12.87 7.25 -10.60
C PHE A 202 13.65 7.98 -9.51
N PHE A 203 12.97 8.56 -8.53
CA PHE A 203 13.58 9.18 -7.36
C PHE A 203 13.39 8.29 -6.13
N ASP A 204 14.45 8.09 -5.36
CA ASP A 204 14.44 7.36 -4.09
C ASP A 204 15.01 8.23 -2.97
N VAL A 205 14.21 8.55 -1.98
CA VAL A 205 14.62 9.39 -0.84
C VAL A 205 15.83 8.84 -0.09
N LYS A 206 16.07 7.52 -0.12
CA LYS A 206 17.21 6.88 0.57
C LYS A 206 18.55 7.11 -0.15
N THR A 207 18.53 7.16 -1.47
CA THR A 207 19.75 7.29 -2.29
C THR A 207 19.95 8.69 -2.84
N ASP A 208 18.91 9.34 -3.32
CA ASP A 208 18.99 10.61 -4.05
C ASP A 208 19.04 11.85 -3.14
N LYS A 209 18.38 11.80 -1.99
CA LYS A 209 18.53 12.69 -0.82
C LYS A 209 18.38 14.20 -1.01
N THR A 210 18.23 14.71 -2.23
CA THR A 210 18.16 16.15 -2.48
C THR A 210 17.08 16.55 -3.47
N ASN A 211 16.53 17.75 -3.29
CA ASN A 211 15.56 18.33 -4.21
C ASN A 211 16.17 18.60 -5.61
N ASP A 212 17.47 18.92 -5.68
CA ASP A 212 18.17 19.11 -6.96
C ASP A 212 18.24 17.79 -7.73
N LYS A 213 18.52 16.68 -7.05
CA LYS A 213 18.53 15.36 -7.68
C LYS A 213 17.14 14.95 -8.19
N TYR A 214 16.09 15.20 -7.40
CA TYR A 214 14.72 15.02 -7.88
C TYR A 214 14.45 15.80 -9.16
N LYS A 215 14.82 17.08 -9.18
CA LYS A 215 14.63 17.95 -10.35
C LYS A 215 15.41 17.45 -11.57
N GLU A 216 16.64 16.99 -11.38
CA GLU A 216 17.44 16.36 -12.45
C GLU A 216 16.70 15.13 -13.01
N LEU A 217 16.31 14.21 -12.14
CA LEU A 217 15.71 12.93 -12.51
C LEU A 217 14.37 13.12 -13.24
N ILE A 218 13.45 13.91 -12.69
CA ILE A 218 12.14 14.10 -13.29
C ILE A 218 12.19 14.87 -14.62
N ASN A 219 13.16 15.77 -14.79
CA ASN A 219 13.39 16.46 -16.07
C ASN A 219 13.94 15.54 -17.16
N LYS A 220 14.78 14.57 -16.79
CA LYS A 220 15.32 13.55 -17.71
C LYS A 220 14.32 12.45 -18.03
N ALA A 221 13.32 12.23 -17.16
CA ALA A 221 12.33 11.19 -17.34
C ALA A 221 11.56 11.36 -18.65
N THR A 222 11.33 10.27 -19.35
CA THR A 222 10.69 10.24 -20.67
C THR A 222 9.33 9.55 -20.68
N TYR A 223 9.02 8.80 -19.62
CA TYR A 223 7.76 8.07 -19.50
C TYR A 223 6.65 8.96 -18.94
N LYS A 224 5.40 8.62 -19.23
CA LYS A 224 4.18 9.35 -18.79
C LYS A 224 4.07 9.46 -17.27
N TYR A 225 4.49 8.41 -16.55
CA TYR A 225 4.48 8.37 -15.08
C TYR A 225 5.89 8.41 -14.53
N PHE A 226 6.03 8.96 -13.34
CA PHE A 226 7.29 9.00 -12.61
C PHE A 226 7.12 8.43 -11.21
N CYS A 227 8.03 7.52 -10.82
CA CYS A 227 8.06 6.96 -9.48
C CYS A 227 8.85 7.83 -8.52
N ILE A 228 8.29 8.03 -7.31
CA ILE A 228 9.00 8.63 -6.18
C ILE A 228 8.82 7.69 -5.00
N ARG A 229 9.92 7.07 -4.57
CA ARG A 229 9.93 6.13 -3.46
C ARG A 229 10.34 6.85 -2.18
N GLY A 230 9.40 6.94 -1.21
CA GLY A 230 9.64 7.36 0.16
C GLY A 230 10.11 6.21 1.03
N GLU A 231 9.94 6.34 2.34
CA GLU A 231 10.18 5.24 3.28
C GLU A 231 8.95 4.32 3.44
N ARG A 232 7.74 4.86 3.27
CA ARG A 232 6.46 4.17 3.49
C ARG A 232 5.47 4.33 2.35
N ILE A 233 5.66 5.32 1.48
CA ILE A 233 4.81 5.64 0.33
C ILE A 233 5.59 5.50 -0.97
N MET A 234 4.92 5.01 -2.02
CA MET A 234 5.39 5.04 -3.40
C MET A 234 4.42 5.88 -4.21
N PHE A 235 4.86 7.02 -4.74
CA PHE A 235 4.09 7.78 -5.71
C PHE A 235 4.40 7.26 -7.12
N TYR A 236 3.36 6.91 -7.86
CA TYR A 236 3.41 6.60 -9.29
C TYR A 236 2.47 7.56 -10.02
N PHE A 237 2.94 8.79 -10.20
CA PHE A 237 2.13 9.91 -10.63
C PHE A 237 2.47 10.37 -12.04
N HIS A 238 1.51 10.99 -12.70
CA HIS A 238 1.73 11.71 -13.95
C HIS A 238 2.92 12.65 -13.82
N ARG A 239 3.96 12.42 -14.60
CA ARG A 239 5.21 13.17 -14.56
C ARG A 239 4.98 14.68 -14.68
N ASP A 240 4.26 15.11 -15.74
CA ASP A 240 4.06 16.53 -16.01
C ASP A 240 3.19 17.21 -14.95
N LYS A 241 2.20 16.47 -14.38
CA LYS A 241 1.38 16.96 -13.29
C LYS A 241 2.15 17.05 -12.00
N MET A 242 3.05 16.10 -11.76
CA MET A 242 3.95 16.13 -10.62
C MET A 242 4.90 17.31 -10.69
N MET A 243 5.50 17.60 -11.86
CA MET A 243 6.33 18.78 -12.07
C MET A 243 5.60 20.10 -11.84
N GLN A 244 4.28 20.15 -12.18
CA GLN A 244 3.44 21.31 -11.89
C GLN A 244 3.11 21.44 -10.41
N ALA A 245 2.80 20.32 -9.74
CA ALA A 245 2.38 20.30 -8.35
C ALA A 245 3.54 20.54 -7.37
N VAL A 246 4.68 19.92 -7.62
CA VAL A 246 5.87 20.00 -6.75
C VAL A 246 7.12 20.28 -7.62
N PRO A 247 7.29 21.53 -8.05
CA PRO A 247 8.40 21.86 -8.97
C PRO A 247 9.79 21.79 -8.33
N TYR A 248 9.89 21.88 -6.99
CA TYR A 248 11.18 22.00 -6.30
C TYR A 248 11.30 21.13 -5.05
N ASP A 249 10.33 21.12 -4.16
CA ASP A 249 10.48 20.57 -2.80
C ASP A 249 9.76 19.24 -2.63
N ILE A 250 10.31 18.21 -3.29
CA ILE A 250 9.79 16.86 -3.17
C ILE A 250 10.06 16.28 -1.78
N LEU A 251 11.15 16.67 -1.14
CA LEU A 251 11.52 16.11 0.16
C LEU A 251 10.49 16.44 1.23
N SER A 252 10.01 17.69 1.28
CA SER A 252 8.94 18.07 2.22
C SER A 252 7.64 17.33 1.90
N ALA A 253 7.30 17.14 0.62
CA ALA A 253 6.10 16.40 0.21
C ALA A 253 6.18 14.92 0.63
N ILE A 254 7.23 14.23 0.27
CA ILE A 254 7.37 12.79 0.54
C ILE A 254 7.49 12.51 2.04
N ASN A 255 8.24 13.33 2.77
CA ASN A 255 8.38 13.22 4.22
C ASN A 255 7.04 13.43 4.94
N LEU A 256 6.21 14.37 4.47
CA LEU A 256 4.87 14.57 5.03
C LEU A 256 4.02 13.31 4.88
N TRP A 257 4.04 12.68 3.70
CA TRP A 257 3.25 11.48 3.44
C TRP A 257 3.79 10.26 4.19
N ASP A 258 5.10 10.09 4.27
CA ASP A 258 5.72 9.06 5.11
C ASP A 258 5.32 9.23 6.58
N ASN A 259 5.29 10.48 7.08
CA ASN A 259 4.84 10.80 8.43
C ASN A 259 3.34 10.50 8.62
N ILE A 260 2.48 10.82 7.64
CA ILE A 260 1.04 10.50 7.72
C ILE A 260 0.84 8.99 7.92
N ILE A 261 1.54 8.17 7.15
CA ILE A 261 1.46 6.71 7.28
C ILE A 261 2.03 6.26 8.64
N SER A 262 3.19 6.78 9.03
CA SER A 262 3.84 6.45 10.30
C SER A 262 2.94 6.79 11.50
N TRP A 263 2.32 7.96 11.51
CA TRP A 263 1.39 8.34 12.57
C TRP A 263 0.14 7.48 12.61
N GLN A 264 -0.39 7.06 11.46
CA GLN A 264 -1.49 6.08 11.44
C GLN A 264 -1.05 4.73 12.01
N GLN A 265 0.16 4.26 11.70
CA GLN A 265 0.74 3.04 12.25
C GLN A 265 0.99 3.16 13.77
N GLU A 266 1.47 4.32 14.24
CA GLU A 266 1.58 4.65 15.67
C GLU A 266 0.22 4.53 16.38
N LEU A 267 -0.85 5.10 15.81
CA LEU A 267 -2.19 5.01 16.37
C LEU A 267 -2.68 3.55 16.48
N MET A 268 -2.30 2.71 15.52
CA MET A 268 -2.62 1.27 15.52
C MET A 268 -1.72 0.43 16.44
N GLY A 269 -0.62 1.00 16.94
CA GLY A 269 0.39 0.27 17.72
C GLY A 269 1.14 -0.79 16.90
N ILE A 270 1.53 -0.46 15.68
CA ILE A 270 2.28 -1.35 14.76
C ILE A 270 3.55 -0.72 14.19
N ASP A 271 3.91 0.46 14.64
CA ASP A 271 5.10 1.18 14.19
C ASP A 271 6.41 0.49 14.60
N ASP A 272 6.40 -0.28 15.68
CA ASP A 272 7.53 -1.04 16.19
C ASP A 272 7.87 -2.31 15.38
N VAL A 273 6.94 -2.80 14.57
CA VAL A 273 7.21 -3.97 13.70
C VAL A 273 8.03 -3.60 12.46
N ARG A 274 8.14 -2.33 12.13
CA ARG A 274 8.97 -1.83 11.01
C ARG A 274 10.38 -1.43 11.49
N PRO A 275 11.42 -1.59 10.66
CA PRO A 275 11.48 -2.23 9.33
C PRO A 275 11.77 -3.73 9.38
N SER A 276 11.89 -4.34 10.58
CA SER A 276 12.38 -5.71 10.74
C SER A 276 11.49 -6.79 10.11
N GLN A 277 10.23 -6.48 9.92
CA GLN A 277 9.22 -7.42 9.44
C GLN A 277 8.41 -6.86 8.27
N VAL A 278 7.98 -5.60 8.32
CA VAL A 278 7.20 -4.93 7.29
C VAL A 278 7.97 -3.74 6.73
N ASN A 279 8.32 -3.78 5.47
CA ASN A 279 9.02 -2.68 4.80
C ASN A 279 8.34 -2.23 3.49
N ASN A 280 7.19 -2.80 3.15
CA ASN A 280 6.42 -2.48 1.96
C ASN A 280 5.90 -1.04 1.97
N HIS A 281 5.68 -0.51 0.78
CA HIS A 281 5.13 0.81 0.56
C HIS A 281 3.63 0.75 0.28
N LEU A 282 2.90 1.77 0.73
CA LEU A 282 1.62 2.09 0.15
C LEU A 282 1.82 2.67 -1.24
N PHE A 283 1.00 2.25 -2.20
CA PHE A 283 1.12 2.67 -3.59
C PHE A 283 0.07 3.72 -3.92
N ALA A 284 0.50 4.90 -4.32
CA ALA A 284 -0.37 6.00 -4.69
C ALA A 284 -0.27 6.29 -6.19
N ILE A 285 -1.43 6.42 -6.84
CA ILE A 285 -1.52 6.77 -8.27
C ILE A 285 -2.29 8.07 -8.47
N SER A 286 -2.10 8.70 -9.62
CA SER A 286 -2.78 9.94 -10.00
C SER A 286 -3.66 9.75 -11.24
N PRO A 287 -4.86 9.17 -11.10
CA PRO A 287 -5.78 8.97 -12.21
C PRO A 287 -6.28 10.29 -12.81
N GLU A 288 -6.77 10.23 -14.04
CA GLU A 288 -7.38 11.37 -14.73
C GLU A 288 -8.79 11.67 -14.21
N GLY A 289 -9.48 10.67 -13.68
CA GLY A 289 -10.82 10.77 -13.09
C GLY A 289 -10.85 10.36 -11.63
N SER A 290 -12.02 10.46 -11.01
CA SER A 290 -12.31 10.11 -9.61
C SER A 290 -11.45 10.84 -8.59
N TYR A 291 -12.10 11.66 -7.79
CA TYR A 291 -11.46 12.65 -6.91
C TYR A 291 -10.41 12.06 -5.97
N MET A 292 -10.82 11.14 -5.10
CA MET A 292 -9.97 10.37 -4.19
C MET A 292 -10.60 9.01 -3.93
N TRP A 293 -9.80 7.98 -3.74
CA TRP A 293 -10.29 6.63 -3.45
C TRP A 293 -9.19 5.72 -2.92
N ALA A 294 -9.59 4.68 -2.22
CA ALA A 294 -8.72 3.56 -1.82
C ALA A 294 -9.31 2.24 -2.30
N SER A 295 -8.51 1.44 -2.95
CA SER A 295 -8.91 0.13 -3.44
C SER A 295 -7.77 -0.86 -3.33
N ASP A 296 -8.05 -2.01 -2.70
CA ASP A 296 -7.10 -3.09 -2.52
C ASP A 296 -5.78 -2.60 -1.89
N TYR A 297 -4.68 -2.57 -2.63
CA TYR A 297 -3.33 -2.22 -2.19
C TYR A 297 -2.91 -0.79 -2.55
N ARG A 298 -3.78 0.02 -3.14
CA ARG A 298 -3.44 1.35 -3.66
C ARG A 298 -4.46 2.42 -3.30
N ILE A 299 -4.00 3.64 -3.39
CA ILE A 299 -4.81 4.85 -3.22
C ILE A 299 -4.69 5.73 -4.46
N GLY A 300 -5.77 6.39 -4.84
CA GLY A 300 -5.84 7.25 -6.03
C GLY A 300 -6.21 8.68 -5.68
N PHE A 301 -5.55 9.63 -6.35
CA PHE A 301 -5.81 11.06 -6.22
C PHE A 301 -5.85 11.67 -7.61
N VAL A 302 -6.98 12.25 -7.98
CA VAL A 302 -7.10 12.88 -9.30
C VAL A 302 -5.93 13.85 -9.56
N TYR A 303 -5.30 13.71 -10.70
CA TYR A 303 -4.05 14.42 -11.00
C TYR A 303 -4.18 15.96 -10.95
N THR A 304 -5.38 16.49 -11.14
CA THR A 304 -5.64 17.93 -11.06
C THR A 304 -5.62 18.48 -9.63
N TYR A 305 -5.65 17.60 -8.62
CA TYR A 305 -5.65 17.96 -7.18
C TYR A 305 -4.31 17.78 -6.50
N LEU A 306 -3.30 17.26 -7.18
CA LEU A 306 -1.98 16.94 -6.60
C LEU A 306 -1.32 18.14 -5.91
N ASN A 307 -1.45 19.34 -6.47
CA ASN A 307 -0.89 20.56 -5.85
C ASN A 307 -1.40 20.79 -4.42
N ASN A 308 -2.67 20.50 -4.15
CA ASN A 308 -3.29 20.73 -2.84
C ASN A 308 -2.83 19.74 -1.77
N ILE A 309 -2.42 18.53 -2.17
CA ILE A 309 -2.10 17.44 -1.24
C ILE A 309 -0.62 17.09 -1.17
N LEU A 310 0.18 17.58 -2.12
CA LEU A 310 1.62 17.33 -2.18
C LEU A 310 2.45 18.55 -1.83
N LEU A 311 2.08 19.75 -2.32
CA LEU A 311 2.84 20.94 -1.97
C LEU A 311 2.70 21.22 -0.48
N TYR A 312 3.79 21.07 0.26
CA TYR A 312 3.81 21.17 1.72
C TYR A 312 3.13 22.46 2.24
N ASP A 313 3.45 23.59 1.63
CA ASP A 313 2.87 24.88 2.03
C ASP A 313 1.35 24.93 1.81
N ASN A 314 0.83 24.33 0.74
CA ASN A 314 -0.61 24.25 0.50
C ASN A 314 -1.31 23.35 1.52
N VAL A 315 -0.69 22.21 1.88
CA VAL A 315 -1.22 21.33 2.91
C VAL A 315 -1.23 22.05 4.27
N MET A 316 -0.16 22.79 4.58
CA MET A 316 -0.03 23.50 5.86
C MET A 316 -0.83 24.79 5.92
N ALA A 317 -1.09 25.48 4.81
CA ALA A 317 -1.93 26.67 4.77
C ALA A 317 -3.43 26.36 4.88
N ALA A 318 -3.86 25.25 4.25
CA ALA A 318 -5.27 24.86 4.25
C ALA A 318 -5.72 24.30 5.60
N LYS A 319 -7.03 24.35 5.82
CA LYS A 319 -7.65 23.85 7.05
C LYS A 319 -7.54 22.33 7.16
N ASP A 320 -7.77 21.62 6.04
CA ASP A 320 -7.96 20.18 6.04
C ASP A 320 -7.51 19.49 4.74
N ASN A 321 -6.58 20.05 3.97
CA ASN A 321 -6.08 19.38 2.76
C ASN A 321 -5.47 17.99 3.04
N ALA A 322 -4.98 17.74 4.25
CA ALA A 322 -4.50 16.42 4.66
C ALA A 322 -5.62 15.43 5.02
N TRP A 323 -6.87 15.90 5.16
CA TRP A 323 -8.00 15.04 5.53
C TRP A 323 -8.23 13.91 4.52
N GLY A 324 -8.41 14.26 3.25
CA GLY A 324 -8.69 13.30 2.19
C GLY A 324 -7.60 12.24 2.07
N PRO A 325 -6.33 12.60 1.88
CA PRO A 325 -5.22 11.64 1.89
C PRO A 325 -5.22 10.73 3.11
N ALA A 326 -5.42 11.28 4.31
CA ALA A 326 -5.45 10.48 5.54
C ALA A 326 -6.68 9.56 5.61
N HIS A 327 -7.82 9.96 5.02
CA HIS A 327 -9.03 9.16 4.87
C HIS A 327 -8.78 7.95 3.97
N GLU A 328 -8.18 8.15 2.80
CA GLU A 328 -7.89 7.05 1.87
C GLU A 328 -6.84 6.08 2.43
N ILE A 329 -5.78 6.58 3.06
CA ILE A 329 -4.83 5.74 3.80
C ILE A 329 -5.55 5.03 4.97
N GLY A 330 -6.48 5.71 5.63
CA GLY A 330 -7.32 5.15 6.68
C GLY A 330 -8.11 3.91 6.22
N HIS A 331 -8.60 3.87 4.99
CA HIS A 331 -9.25 2.69 4.42
C HIS A 331 -8.33 1.46 4.31
N ILE A 332 -7.02 1.68 4.16
CA ILE A 332 -6.04 0.59 4.20
C ILE A 332 -5.86 0.08 5.64
N HIS A 333 -5.94 0.95 6.64
CA HIS A 333 -5.58 0.66 8.03
C HIS A 333 -6.75 0.27 8.94
N GLN A 334 -7.98 0.61 8.59
CA GLN A 334 -9.14 0.52 9.50
C GLN A 334 -9.68 -0.87 9.78
N ARG A 335 -9.21 -1.92 9.11
CA ARG A 335 -9.86 -3.25 9.09
C ARG A 335 -10.21 -3.78 10.50
N ALA A 336 -9.36 -3.53 11.49
CA ALA A 336 -9.58 -3.98 12.86
C ALA A 336 -10.77 -3.28 13.56
N ILE A 337 -11.05 -2.03 13.21
CA ILE A 337 -12.10 -1.20 13.83
C ILE A 337 -13.30 -0.99 12.90
N ASN A 338 -13.35 -1.74 11.80
CA ASN A 338 -14.40 -1.62 10.79
C ASN A 338 -15.44 -2.76 10.89
N TRP A 339 -16.69 -2.41 10.71
CA TRP A 339 -17.77 -3.32 10.41
C TRP A 339 -18.68 -2.68 9.35
N PRO A 340 -19.47 -3.45 8.58
CA PRO A 340 -20.39 -2.88 7.60
C PRO A 340 -21.32 -1.84 8.24
N GLY A 341 -21.42 -0.67 7.64
CA GLY A 341 -22.10 0.51 8.20
C GLY A 341 -21.15 1.51 8.87
N SER A 342 -19.87 1.15 9.10
CA SER A 342 -18.88 2.06 9.70
C SER A 342 -17.71 2.39 8.79
N THR A 343 -17.67 1.88 7.56
CA THR A 343 -16.49 1.95 6.69
C THR A 343 -16.05 3.38 6.41
N GLU A 344 -16.99 4.29 6.12
CA GLU A 344 -16.67 5.70 5.84
C GLU A 344 -16.52 6.56 7.11
N SER A 345 -16.74 5.99 8.28
CA SER A 345 -16.63 6.70 9.56
C SER A 345 -15.45 6.25 10.40
N SER A 346 -15.11 4.97 10.40
CA SER A 346 -13.99 4.45 11.18
C SER A 346 -12.63 4.91 10.65
N ASN A 347 -12.48 5.04 9.32
CA ASN A 347 -11.28 5.62 8.69
C ASN A 347 -11.09 7.12 9.02
N ASN A 348 -12.15 7.84 9.33
CA ASN A 348 -12.08 9.25 9.73
C ASN A 348 -11.45 9.49 11.12
N LEU A 349 -11.30 8.44 11.93
CA LEU A 349 -10.44 8.50 13.11
C LEU A 349 -9.00 8.88 12.71
N PHE A 350 -8.48 8.22 11.66
CA PHE A 350 -7.14 8.50 11.15
C PHE A 350 -7.04 9.92 10.57
N SER A 351 -8.06 10.38 9.84
CA SER A 351 -8.10 11.75 9.32
C SER A 351 -8.01 12.79 10.43
N ASN A 352 -8.82 12.64 11.49
CA ASN A 352 -8.79 13.51 12.67
C ASN A 352 -7.43 13.48 13.37
N TYR A 353 -6.86 12.28 13.52
CA TYR A 353 -5.56 12.11 14.16
C TYR A 353 -4.44 12.80 13.38
N ILE A 354 -4.44 12.68 12.07
CA ILE A 354 -3.45 13.36 11.21
C ILE A 354 -3.59 14.88 11.30
N LEU A 355 -4.82 15.41 11.23
CA LEU A 355 -5.01 16.86 11.42
C LEU A 355 -4.49 17.32 12.79
N PHE A 356 -4.74 16.54 13.84
CA PHE A 356 -4.19 16.84 15.17
C PHE A 356 -2.67 16.85 15.18
N LYS A 357 -2.01 15.84 14.59
CA LYS A 357 -0.53 15.76 14.50
C LYS A 357 0.06 16.94 13.72
N LEU A 358 -0.69 17.48 12.76
CA LEU A 358 -0.31 18.68 11.99
C LEU A 358 -0.65 20.00 12.70
N GLY A 359 -1.16 19.96 13.93
CA GLY A 359 -1.59 21.16 14.65
C GLY A 359 -2.85 21.79 14.07
N LYS A 360 -3.66 21.03 13.34
CA LYS A 360 -4.90 21.48 12.72
C LYS A 360 -6.12 21.06 13.54
N TYR A 361 -7.24 21.65 13.22
CA TYR A 361 -8.53 21.34 13.83
C TYR A 361 -9.53 20.88 12.78
N CYS A 362 -10.19 19.77 13.03
CA CYS A 362 -11.30 19.31 12.21
C CYS A 362 -12.59 20.01 12.59
N SER A 363 -13.20 20.70 11.65
CA SER A 363 -14.54 21.29 11.82
C SER A 363 -15.67 20.41 11.26
N ARG A 364 -15.33 19.27 10.63
CA ARG A 364 -16.32 18.36 10.07
C ARG A 364 -17.17 17.74 11.17
N GLY A 365 -18.46 17.63 10.92
CA GLY A 365 -19.41 17.14 11.93
C GLY A 365 -19.51 18.04 13.17
N SER A 366 -19.29 19.34 13.07
CA SER A 366 -19.45 20.29 14.19
C SER A 366 -20.90 20.42 14.67
N GLU A 367 -21.86 19.84 13.96
CA GLU A 367 -23.27 19.95 14.23
C GLU A 367 -23.73 19.04 15.39
N LEU A 368 -23.53 19.52 16.60
CA LEU A 368 -24.10 18.88 17.80
C LEU A 368 -25.63 18.75 17.70
N SER A 369 -26.30 19.63 16.94
CA SER A 369 -27.75 19.61 16.75
C SER A 369 -28.25 18.33 16.07
N ALA A 370 -27.57 17.85 15.01
CA ALA A 370 -27.93 16.63 14.32
C ALA A 370 -27.78 15.39 15.22
N LEU A 371 -26.69 15.29 15.98
CA LEU A 371 -26.48 14.22 16.95
C LEU A 371 -27.52 14.27 18.08
N ALA A 372 -27.76 15.46 18.63
CA ALA A 372 -28.75 15.64 19.68
C ALA A 372 -30.13 15.24 19.20
N LYS A 373 -30.53 15.64 17.98
CA LYS A 373 -31.78 15.23 17.37
C LYS A 373 -31.86 13.74 17.19
N ALA A 374 -30.89 13.14 16.53
CA ALA A 374 -30.89 11.71 16.23
C ALA A 374 -30.93 10.83 17.48
N ARG A 375 -30.21 11.19 18.52
CA ARG A 375 -30.06 10.36 19.71
C ARG A 375 -31.06 10.68 20.80
N PHE A 376 -31.30 11.95 21.11
CA PHE A 376 -32.13 12.34 22.25
C PHE A 376 -33.59 12.56 21.88
N VAL A 377 -33.88 13.00 20.66
CA VAL A 377 -35.25 13.23 20.19
C VAL A 377 -35.77 11.99 19.48
N ASP A 378 -35.05 11.52 18.44
CA ASP A 378 -35.50 10.43 17.57
C ASP A 378 -35.08 9.05 18.10
N LYS A 379 -34.18 8.97 19.08
CA LYS A 379 -33.66 7.73 19.73
C LYS A 379 -33.20 6.69 18.69
N GLN A 380 -32.43 7.13 17.74
CA GLN A 380 -31.99 6.27 16.65
C GLN A 380 -30.91 5.27 17.10
N ALA A 381 -30.93 4.08 16.49
CA ALA A 381 -29.82 3.15 16.56
C ALA A 381 -28.60 3.69 15.81
N TRP A 382 -27.40 3.19 16.16
CA TRP A 382 -26.13 3.65 15.58
C TRP A 382 -26.14 3.70 14.06
N TRP A 383 -26.51 2.62 13.37
CA TRP A 383 -26.46 2.51 11.92
C TRP A 383 -27.32 3.55 11.18
N ASN A 384 -28.32 4.09 11.83
CA ASN A 384 -29.27 5.08 11.26
C ASN A 384 -29.16 6.45 11.92
N MET A 385 -28.08 6.70 12.64
CA MET A 385 -27.90 7.97 13.34
C MET A 385 -27.42 9.04 12.34
N GLY A 386 -28.28 10.00 12.04
CA GLY A 386 -28.03 11.13 11.13
C GLY A 386 -28.85 11.01 9.85
N SER A 387 -28.65 10.04 9.01
CA SER A 387 -29.41 9.81 7.77
C SER A 387 -29.62 8.32 7.51
N ALA A 388 -30.73 7.98 6.86
CA ALA A 388 -31.07 6.59 6.56
C ALA A 388 -30.29 6.00 5.35
N THR A 389 -29.48 6.77 4.66
CA THR A 389 -28.91 6.41 3.36
C THR A 389 -27.40 6.29 3.30
N HIS A 390 -26.71 6.27 4.45
CA HIS A 390 -25.24 6.25 4.51
C HIS A 390 -24.57 7.36 3.69
N GLN A 391 -25.22 8.52 3.59
CA GLN A 391 -24.66 9.69 2.94
C GLN A 391 -23.63 10.39 3.86
N ASN A 392 -22.95 11.40 3.34
CA ASN A 392 -21.88 12.13 4.01
C ASN A 392 -22.22 12.62 5.44
N GLU A 393 -23.46 12.91 5.72
CA GLU A 393 -23.94 13.37 7.02
C GLU A 393 -23.82 12.32 8.11
N ASP A 394 -24.05 11.03 7.78
CA ASP A 394 -23.91 9.94 8.73
C ASP A 394 -22.45 9.70 9.09
N THR A 395 -21.58 9.74 8.11
CA THR A 395 -20.16 9.50 8.32
C THR A 395 -19.54 10.51 9.27
N GLU A 396 -19.92 11.77 9.16
CA GLU A 396 -19.41 12.84 10.02
C GLU A 396 -19.98 12.78 11.45
N ILE A 397 -21.20 12.32 11.64
CA ILE A 397 -21.77 12.06 12.95
C ILE A 397 -21.11 10.83 13.60
N HIS A 398 -21.02 9.75 12.88
CA HIS A 398 -20.45 8.49 13.37
C HIS A 398 -18.97 8.61 13.76
N MET A 399 -18.15 9.33 13.00
CA MET A 399 -16.74 9.52 13.34
C MET A 399 -16.53 10.17 14.71
N ARG A 400 -17.49 10.96 15.19
CA ARG A 400 -17.40 11.64 16.49
C ARG A 400 -17.32 10.69 17.66
N MET A 401 -17.95 9.53 17.58
CA MET A 401 -17.85 8.51 18.61
C MET A 401 -16.39 8.11 18.83
N ASN A 402 -15.70 7.75 17.76
CA ASN A 402 -14.29 7.39 17.81
C ASN A 402 -13.43 8.58 18.28
N TRP A 403 -13.75 9.79 17.80
CA TRP A 403 -13.03 10.99 18.15
C TRP A 403 -13.28 11.44 19.60
N GLN A 404 -14.45 11.18 20.18
CA GLN A 404 -14.70 11.41 21.61
C GLN A 404 -13.88 10.46 22.47
N LEU A 405 -13.78 9.17 22.12
CA LEU A 405 -12.90 8.23 22.82
C LEU A 405 -11.44 8.67 22.75
N TRP A 406 -10.98 9.13 21.55
CA TRP A 406 -9.62 9.64 21.40
C TRP A 406 -9.38 10.88 22.26
N ASN A 407 -10.27 11.87 22.25
CA ASN A 407 -10.16 13.07 23.06
C ASN A 407 -10.11 12.74 24.56
N TYR A 408 -11.01 11.88 25.01
CA TYR A 408 -11.12 11.54 26.43
C TYR A 408 -9.89 10.77 26.92
N TYR A 409 -9.49 9.73 26.23
CA TYR A 409 -8.39 8.88 26.69
C TYR A 409 -7.01 9.45 26.33
N HIS A 410 -6.80 9.76 25.07
CA HIS A 410 -5.48 10.14 24.56
C HIS A 410 -5.18 11.63 24.84
N ARG A 411 -6.03 12.53 24.30
CA ARG A 411 -5.77 13.97 24.38
C ARG A 411 -5.83 14.51 25.79
N CYS A 412 -6.74 14.05 26.63
CA CYS A 412 -6.81 14.43 28.04
C CYS A 412 -5.77 13.71 28.91
N GLY A 413 -4.99 12.79 28.35
CA GLY A 413 -3.89 12.12 29.03
C GLY A 413 -4.29 11.03 30.01
N TYR A 414 -5.54 10.58 30.00
CA TYR A 414 -5.98 9.51 30.91
C TYR A 414 -5.34 8.16 30.59
N LYS A 415 -5.32 7.79 29.29
CA LYS A 415 -4.82 6.51 28.81
C LYS A 415 -4.32 6.73 27.37
N THR A 416 -3.11 7.24 27.24
CA THR A 416 -2.53 7.62 25.93
C THR A 416 -2.26 6.44 25.02
N ASP A 417 -2.32 5.22 25.54
CA ASP A 417 -2.18 3.96 24.81
C ASP A 417 -3.52 3.23 24.54
N PHE A 418 -4.65 3.91 24.78
CA PHE A 418 -5.98 3.30 24.62
C PHE A 418 -6.20 2.72 23.21
N TRP A 419 -5.90 3.49 22.17
CA TRP A 419 -6.12 3.06 20.79
C TRP A 419 -5.19 1.92 20.40
N GLN A 420 -3.91 1.99 20.77
CA GLN A 420 -2.95 0.91 20.52
C GLN A 420 -3.42 -0.41 21.17
N LYS A 421 -3.90 -0.33 22.42
CA LYS A 421 -4.47 -1.48 23.13
C LYS A 421 -5.73 -2.00 22.45
N LEU A 422 -6.63 -1.11 22.03
CA LEU A 422 -7.87 -1.49 21.36
C LEU A 422 -7.58 -2.19 20.02
N PHE A 423 -6.73 -1.64 19.18
CA PHE A 423 -6.31 -2.28 17.94
C PHE A 423 -5.67 -3.65 18.20
N LYS A 424 -4.81 -3.76 19.21
CA LYS A 424 -4.20 -5.03 19.60
C LYS A 424 -5.25 -6.07 20.00
N LEU A 425 -6.18 -5.72 20.86
CA LEU A 425 -7.25 -6.61 21.31
C LEU A 425 -8.12 -7.08 20.15
N LEU A 426 -8.47 -6.17 19.23
CA LEU A 426 -9.27 -6.50 18.05
C LEU A 426 -8.50 -7.39 17.04
N ARG A 427 -7.18 -7.31 17.00
CA ARG A 427 -6.34 -8.24 16.23
C ARG A 427 -6.26 -9.63 16.86
N GLU A 428 -6.21 -9.70 18.18
CA GLU A 428 -6.10 -10.96 18.94
C GLU A 428 -7.44 -11.69 19.07
N ASP A 429 -8.52 -10.94 19.21
CA ASP A 429 -9.89 -11.46 19.35
C ASP A 429 -10.76 -10.97 18.19
N ARG A 430 -10.54 -11.60 17.03
CA ARG A 430 -11.23 -11.24 15.78
C ARG A 430 -12.63 -11.78 15.77
N ILE A 431 -13.56 -10.97 15.33
CA ILE A 431 -14.90 -11.44 14.99
C ILE A 431 -14.99 -11.67 13.48
N VAL A 432 -15.42 -12.85 13.09
CA VAL A 432 -15.69 -13.22 11.70
C VAL A 432 -17.19 -13.50 11.58
N GLU A 433 -17.97 -12.43 11.66
CA GLU A 433 -19.41 -12.54 11.52
C GLU A 433 -19.93 -11.71 10.36
N SER A 434 -20.93 -12.24 9.67
CA SER A 434 -21.65 -11.54 8.61
C SER A 434 -22.65 -10.50 9.16
N ASN A 435 -22.88 -10.49 10.47
CA ASN A 435 -23.79 -9.55 11.13
C ASN A 435 -23.04 -8.28 11.60
N PRO A 436 -23.29 -7.12 10.98
CA PRO A 436 -22.68 -5.85 11.39
C PRO A 436 -22.95 -5.47 12.85
N GLY A 437 -24.13 -5.84 13.38
CA GLY A 437 -24.51 -5.58 14.78
C GLY A 437 -23.62 -6.32 15.79
N ALA A 438 -23.21 -7.55 15.46
CA ALA A 438 -22.25 -8.29 16.28
C ALA A 438 -20.87 -7.63 16.28
N GLY A 439 -20.40 -7.17 15.11
CA GLY A 439 -19.15 -6.41 14.98
C GLY A 439 -19.15 -5.12 15.80
N GLN A 440 -20.24 -4.36 15.73
CA GLN A 440 -20.46 -3.15 16.55
C GLN A 440 -20.35 -3.44 18.06
N LEU A 441 -21.04 -4.47 18.56
CA LEU A 441 -21.00 -4.80 19.98
C LEU A 441 -19.67 -5.41 20.43
N HIS A 442 -18.99 -6.13 19.53
CA HIS A 442 -17.63 -6.60 19.78
C HIS A 442 -16.65 -5.43 19.96
N PHE A 443 -16.72 -4.43 19.09
CA PHE A 443 -15.95 -3.18 19.25
C PHE A 443 -16.20 -2.55 20.63
N ALA A 444 -17.47 -2.45 21.06
CA ALA A 444 -17.81 -1.86 22.37
C ALA A 444 -17.21 -2.65 23.54
N LYS A 445 -17.27 -3.99 23.49
CA LYS A 445 -16.64 -4.88 24.49
C LYS A 445 -15.13 -4.67 24.54
N MET A 446 -14.46 -4.65 23.38
CA MET A 446 -13.00 -4.50 23.31
C MET A 446 -12.56 -3.07 23.72
N ALA A 447 -13.34 -2.04 23.41
CA ALA A 447 -13.09 -0.68 23.87
C ALA A 447 -13.16 -0.58 25.41
N SER A 448 -14.17 -1.21 26.05
CA SER A 448 -14.25 -1.29 27.51
C SER A 448 -13.05 -2.02 28.13
N LYS A 449 -12.64 -3.13 27.51
CA LYS A 449 -11.44 -3.89 27.93
C LYS A 449 -10.16 -3.07 27.77
N ALA A 450 -9.97 -2.39 26.64
CA ALA A 450 -8.80 -1.52 26.39
C ALA A 450 -8.74 -0.37 27.39
N ALA A 451 -9.88 0.24 27.67
CA ALA A 451 -10.00 1.29 28.67
C ALA A 451 -9.85 0.77 30.11
N ASN A 452 -10.14 -0.50 30.36
CA ASN A 452 -10.39 -1.04 31.68
C ASN A 452 -11.44 -0.20 32.42
N GLU A 453 -12.53 0.14 31.72
CA GLU A 453 -13.64 0.95 32.21
C GLU A 453 -14.96 0.49 31.58
N ASN A 454 -16.06 0.61 32.35
CA ASN A 454 -17.40 0.27 31.87
C ASN A 454 -17.93 1.37 30.95
N LEU A 455 -17.86 1.16 29.64
CA LEU A 455 -18.33 2.12 28.64
C LEU A 455 -19.80 1.90 28.22
N THR A 456 -20.59 1.14 28.99
CA THR A 456 -22.00 0.84 28.67
C THR A 456 -22.81 2.10 28.40
N GLU A 457 -22.71 3.11 29.26
CA GLU A 457 -23.51 4.35 29.11
C GLU A 457 -23.04 5.17 27.90
N PHE A 458 -21.73 5.21 27.64
CA PHE A 458 -21.18 5.86 26.45
C PHE A 458 -21.75 5.23 25.17
N PHE A 459 -21.70 3.91 25.05
CA PHE A 459 -22.23 3.22 23.87
C PHE A 459 -23.77 3.24 23.80
N ARG A 460 -24.45 3.31 24.95
CA ARG A 460 -25.92 3.54 24.99
C ARG A 460 -26.25 4.91 24.39
N MET A 461 -25.51 5.94 24.78
CA MET A 461 -25.69 7.29 24.24
C MET A 461 -25.46 7.36 22.72
N TRP A 462 -24.58 6.52 22.18
CA TRP A 462 -24.31 6.41 20.74
C TRP A 462 -25.24 5.46 20.00
N GLY A 463 -26.27 4.90 20.65
CA GLY A 463 -27.25 4.02 20.04
C GLY A 463 -26.74 2.61 19.71
N PHE A 464 -25.59 2.19 20.23
CA PHE A 464 -25.05 0.84 20.04
C PHE A 464 -25.92 -0.23 20.64
N LEU A 465 -26.61 0.09 21.73
CA LEU A 465 -27.44 -0.84 22.51
C LEU A 465 -28.93 -0.70 22.17
N GLU A 466 -29.28 -0.06 21.07
CA GLU A 466 -30.64 -0.03 20.56
C GLU A 466 -30.90 -1.29 19.72
N PRO A 467 -31.99 -2.01 19.96
CA PRO A 467 -32.35 -3.19 19.20
C PRO A 467 -32.57 -2.85 17.71
N VAL A 468 -32.03 -3.69 16.86
CA VAL A 468 -32.24 -3.64 15.39
C VAL A 468 -32.65 -5.03 14.93
N ASN A 469 -33.77 -5.11 14.24
CA ASN A 469 -34.33 -6.39 13.81
C ASN A 469 -34.14 -6.57 12.30
N ASN A 470 -33.02 -7.18 11.94
CA ASN A 470 -32.76 -7.71 10.61
C ASN A 470 -32.95 -6.68 9.46
N VAL A 471 -32.35 -5.52 9.58
CA VAL A 471 -32.43 -4.44 8.59
C VAL A 471 -31.35 -4.64 7.53
N GLU A 472 -31.72 -4.67 6.25
CA GLU A 472 -30.74 -4.67 5.16
C GLU A 472 -30.09 -3.29 5.06
N ILE A 473 -28.76 -3.26 5.09
CA ILE A 473 -27.96 -2.08 4.80
C ILE A 473 -27.08 -2.35 3.57
N GLU A 474 -26.81 -1.32 2.78
CA GLU A 474 -25.96 -1.40 1.61
C GLU A 474 -24.72 -0.49 1.81
N GLN A 475 -23.56 -1.13 1.99
CA GLN A 475 -22.27 -0.46 2.07
C GLN A 475 -21.20 -1.44 1.60
N TYR A 476 -20.68 -1.25 0.38
CA TYR A 476 -19.71 -2.17 -0.26
C TYR A 476 -20.17 -3.64 -0.24
N GLY A 477 -21.46 -3.84 -0.36
CA GLY A 477 -22.17 -5.11 -0.27
C GLY A 477 -23.48 -4.96 0.48
N LYS A 478 -24.29 -6.01 0.47
CA LYS A 478 -25.56 -6.06 1.21
C LYS A 478 -25.40 -6.87 2.49
N TRP A 479 -25.85 -6.31 3.60
CA TRP A 479 -25.66 -6.86 4.92
C TRP A 479 -26.95 -6.83 5.71
N ASN A 480 -27.23 -7.89 6.47
CA ASN A 480 -28.36 -7.92 7.40
C ASN A 480 -27.90 -7.46 8.78
N TYR A 481 -28.27 -6.25 9.13
CA TYR A 481 -27.95 -5.64 10.42
C TYR A 481 -28.91 -6.13 11.49
N ASN A 482 -28.39 -6.77 12.53
CA ASN A 482 -29.21 -7.35 13.58
C ASN A 482 -28.56 -7.15 14.95
N VAL A 483 -29.24 -6.43 15.84
CA VAL A 483 -28.84 -6.20 17.24
C VAL A 483 -29.95 -6.72 18.14
N THR A 484 -29.85 -7.98 18.55
CA THR A 484 -30.87 -8.63 19.37
C THR A 484 -30.73 -8.26 20.85
N PRO A 485 -31.82 -8.33 21.63
CA PRO A 485 -31.73 -8.16 23.08
C PRO A 485 -30.73 -9.10 23.77
N THR A 486 -30.54 -10.30 23.24
CA THR A 486 -29.57 -11.26 23.75
C THR A 486 -28.15 -10.78 23.64
N ILE A 487 -27.70 -10.39 22.42
CA ILE A 487 -26.33 -9.91 22.22
C ILE A 487 -26.06 -8.54 22.90
N ILE A 488 -27.12 -7.72 23.09
CA ILE A 488 -27.04 -6.52 23.91
C ILE A 488 -26.77 -6.89 25.38
N ALA A 489 -27.55 -7.82 25.93
CA ALA A 489 -27.40 -8.26 27.33
C ALA A 489 -26.00 -8.86 27.58
N GLU A 490 -25.48 -9.66 26.65
CA GLU A 490 -24.15 -10.22 26.70
C GLU A 490 -23.08 -9.11 26.69
N ALA A 491 -23.21 -8.13 25.80
CA ALA A 491 -22.28 -7.01 25.72
C ALA A 491 -22.30 -6.15 26.99
N VAL A 492 -23.49 -5.84 27.52
CA VAL A 492 -23.64 -5.09 28.78
C VAL A 492 -23.03 -5.86 29.94
N SER A 493 -23.33 -7.18 30.04
CA SER A 493 -22.74 -8.04 31.07
C SER A 493 -21.21 -8.08 31.01
N TYR A 494 -20.63 -8.13 29.80
CA TYR A 494 -19.20 -8.09 29.62
C TYR A 494 -18.61 -6.73 30.06
N MET A 495 -19.18 -5.62 29.61
CA MET A 495 -18.69 -4.27 29.93
C MET A 495 -18.83 -3.93 31.42
N SER A 496 -19.88 -4.46 32.09
CA SER A 496 -20.12 -4.23 33.52
C SER A 496 -19.09 -4.88 34.46
N GLN A 497 -18.22 -5.75 33.94
CA GLN A 497 -17.10 -6.31 34.71
C GLN A 497 -16.02 -5.28 35.01
N PHE A 498 -16.00 -4.16 34.31
CA PHE A 498 -15.02 -3.11 34.48
C PHE A 498 -15.57 -1.98 35.38
N PRO A 499 -14.69 -1.25 36.08
CA PRO A 499 -15.12 -0.11 36.91
C PRO A 499 -15.75 1.01 36.08
N ALA A 500 -16.55 1.85 36.71
CA ALA A 500 -17.09 3.04 36.07
C ALA A 500 -15.95 3.97 35.55
N PRO A 501 -16.16 4.68 34.44
CA PRO A 501 -15.23 5.72 34.00
C PRO A 501 -14.99 6.78 35.09
N LYS A 502 -13.78 7.33 35.12
CA LYS A 502 -13.42 8.40 36.08
C LYS A 502 -14.05 9.73 35.69
#